data_d3eb7137552cc3238c1904b5c6b21608
#
_entry.id   d3eb7137552cc3238c1904b5c6b21608
#
_cell.length_a   1.000
_cell.length_b   1.000
_cell.length_c   1.000
_cell.angle_alpha   90.00
_cell.angle_beta   90.00
_cell.angle_gamma   90.00
#
_symmetry.space_group_name_H-M   'P 1'
#
loop_
_entity.id
_entity.type
_entity.pdbx_description
1 polymer ?
#
loop_
_entity_poly.entity_id
_entity_poly.type
_entity_poly.pdbx_seq_one_letter_code
_entity_poly.pdbx_strand_id
1 'polypeptide(L)'
;MRIFSVFAFMAHCHLLKAFTIAVSKELYVVEYGGNVTMECKFPIEKQLNLLALIVYWEMEDKKIIQFVNGKEDLQVQHSSYSQRAQLLKDQLFLGKAALQITDVKLQDAGVYCCLIGYGGADYKRITLKVHAPYRRINQRISVDPVTSEHELMCQAEGYPEAEVIWTSSDHQVLSGKTTITNSNGEEKLFNVTSTLRINTTANEIFYCTFRRSGPEEDRNNTAKLVIPEPLPVPSNERTHVMVLGAVLVFLGVILAVIFCLKRNGKMMDVEKCVTGDRNSKKQNGKNISRG
;
A
#
# COMPACT_ATOMS: atom_id res chain seq x y z
N MET A 1 12.35 40.98 70.07
CA MET A 1 11.16 40.12 69.77
C MET A 1 10.66 40.15 68.35
N ARG A 2 10.72 41.24 67.57
CA ARG A 2 10.21 41.28 66.14
C ARG A 2 11.02 40.47 65.15
N ILE A 3 12.34 40.35 65.34
CA ILE A 3 13.22 39.60 64.39
C ILE A 3 12.98 38.08 64.46
N PHE A 4 12.81 37.53 65.68
CA PHE A 4 12.48 36.11 65.85
C PHE A 4 11.13 35.71 65.22
N SER A 5 10.13 36.61 65.29
CA SER A 5 8.83 36.39 64.72
C SER A 5 8.89 36.32 63.16
N VAL A 6 9.74 37.15 62.54
CA VAL A 6 9.94 37.15 61.09
C VAL A 6 10.69 35.88 60.64
N PHE A 7 11.71 35.43 61.33
CA PHE A 7 12.41 34.19 61.10
C PHE A 7 11.53 32.97 61.28
N ALA A 8 10.68 32.94 62.31
CA ALA A 8 9.71 31.86 62.50
C ALA A 8 8.65 31.82 61.42
N PHE A 9 8.20 32.98 60.93
CA PHE A 9 7.25 33.06 59.78
C PHE A 9 7.91 32.65 58.49
N MET A 10 9.15 33.07 58.23
CA MET A 10 9.92 32.66 57.06
C MET A 10 10.22 31.13 57.05
N ALA A 11 10.54 30.56 58.24
CA ALA A 11 10.73 29.10 58.33
C ALA A 11 9.42 28.33 58.14
N HIS A 12 8.26 28.87 58.52
CA HIS A 12 6.96 28.21 58.20
C HIS A 12 6.55 28.32 56.73
N CYS A 13 6.91 29.41 56.05
CA CYS A 13 6.66 29.54 54.60
C CYS A 13 7.47 28.54 53.77
N HIS A 14 8.64 28.08 54.22
CA HIS A 14 9.43 27.06 53.53
C HIS A 14 8.87 25.64 53.68
N LEU A 15 7.89 25.41 54.52
CA LEU A 15 7.27 24.10 54.77
C LEU A 15 5.99 23.84 53.93
N LEU A 16 5.48 24.83 53.21
CA LEU A 16 4.34 24.66 52.33
C LEU A 16 4.83 24.00 51.02
N LYS A 17 4.84 22.67 50.99
CA LYS A 17 5.13 21.91 49.81
C LYS A 17 3.98 22.10 48.80
N ALA A 18 4.20 22.94 47.80
CA ALA A 18 3.19 23.15 46.73
C ALA A 18 2.87 21.82 46.05
N PHE A 19 1.57 21.57 45.85
CA PHE A 19 1.16 20.43 45.02
C PHE A 19 1.61 20.67 43.59
N THR A 20 2.46 19.80 43.06
CA THR A 20 2.96 19.88 41.70
C THR A 20 2.90 18.52 41.04
N ILE A 21 2.54 18.50 39.76
CA ILE A 21 2.53 17.29 38.94
C ILE A 21 3.66 17.31 37.93
N ALA A 22 4.04 16.13 37.44
CA ALA A 22 5.06 15.96 36.43
C ALA A 22 4.52 15.11 35.27
N VAL A 23 5.10 15.21 34.10
CA VAL A 23 4.80 14.36 32.98
C VAL A 23 5.95 13.38 32.70
N SER A 24 5.64 12.17 32.26
CA SER A 24 6.65 11.19 31.89
C SER A 24 7.40 11.60 30.63
N LYS A 25 6.68 12.21 29.68
CA LYS A 25 7.21 12.78 28.42
C LYS A 25 6.33 13.97 28.03
N GLU A 26 6.94 15.00 27.46
CA GLU A 26 6.23 16.17 26.91
C GLU A 26 5.74 15.94 25.47
N LEU A 27 6.39 15.02 24.76
CA LEU A 27 6.07 14.66 23.38
C LEU A 27 5.93 13.14 23.24
N TYR A 28 4.79 12.73 22.71
CA TYR A 28 4.53 11.38 22.25
C TYR A 28 4.38 11.39 20.73
N VAL A 29 4.97 10.39 20.08
CA VAL A 29 4.84 10.16 18.64
C VAL A 29 4.29 8.76 18.47
N VAL A 30 3.18 8.63 17.75
CA VAL A 30 2.48 7.35 17.56
C VAL A 30 2.08 7.17 16.09
N GLU A 31 2.03 5.93 15.66
CA GLU A 31 1.54 5.58 14.35
C GLU A 31 0.00 5.56 14.33
N TYR A 32 -0.60 6.05 13.24
CA TYR A 32 -2.03 5.94 12.95
C TYR A 32 -2.51 4.50 13.10
N GLY A 33 -3.65 4.29 13.77
CA GLY A 33 -4.16 2.98 14.15
C GLY A 33 -3.45 2.32 15.32
N GLY A 34 -2.38 2.92 15.86
CA GLY A 34 -1.64 2.43 17.02
C GLY A 34 -2.32 2.79 18.36
N ASN A 35 -1.64 2.47 19.45
CA ASN A 35 -2.09 2.77 20.81
C ASN A 35 -1.06 3.67 21.50
N VAL A 36 -1.52 4.59 22.36
CA VAL A 36 -0.67 5.46 23.14
C VAL A 36 -1.16 5.51 24.58
N THR A 37 -0.22 5.58 25.53
CA THR A 37 -0.52 5.86 26.95
C THR A 37 0.29 7.08 27.39
N MET A 38 -0.40 8.16 27.74
CA MET A 38 0.17 9.40 28.24
C MET A 38 -0.02 9.48 29.74
N GLU A 39 1.02 9.89 30.48
CA GLU A 39 1.02 9.84 31.93
C GLU A 39 1.31 11.20 32.58
N CYS A 40 0.44 11.59 33.52
CA CYS A 40 0.71 12.64 34.51
C CYS A 40 0.98 12.00 35.88
N LYS A 41 2.06 12.38 36.50
CA LYS A 41 2.48 11.88 37.82
C LYS A 41 2.13 12.90 38.90
N PHE A 42 1.53 12.42 39.98
CA PHE A 42 1.17 13.24 41.13
C PHE A 42 1.66 12.60 42.42
N PRO A 43 1.96 13.41 43.48
CA PRO A 43 2.45 12.90 44.74
C PRO A 43 1.33 12.19 45.51
N ILE A 44 1.66 11.02 46.08
CA ILE A 44 0.83 10.31 47.03
C ILE A 44 1.63 10.18 48.35
N GLU A 45 1.12 10.76 49.46
CA GLU A 45 1.88 10.79 50.73
C GLU A 45 1.68 9.50 51.55
N LYS A 46 0.51 8.87 51.50
CA LYS A 46 0.19 7.64 52.24
C LYS A 46 -0.65 6.69 51.38
N GLN A 47 -1.95 6.68 51.63
CA GLN A 47 -2.91 5.89 50.88
C GLN A 47 -3.78 6.81 50.03
N LEU A 48 -3.91 6.51 48.74
CA LEU A 48 -4.73 7.29 47.83
C LEU A 48 -6.21 7.19 48.20
N ASN A 49 -6.85 8.36 48.39
CA ASN A 49 -8.30 8.45 48.55
C ASN A 49 -8.92 8.86 47.20
N LEU A 50 -9.53 7.90 46.50
CA LEU A 50 -10.15 8.15 45.18
C LEU A 50 -11.32 9.14 45.26
N LEU A 51 -12.01 9.28 46.40
CA LEU A 51 -13.11 10.24 46.55
C LEU A 51 -12.62 11.70 46.59
N ALA A 52 -11.36 11.92 47.00
CA ALA A 52 -10.73 13.23 47.02
C ALA A 52 -9.94 13.55 45.74
N LEU A 53 -9.77 12.55 44.87
CA LEU A 53 -9.02 12.70 43.63
C LEU A 53 -9.91 13.21 42.50
N ILE A 54 -9.41 14.23 41.80
CA ILE A 54 -9.99 14.77 40.57
C ILE A 54 -8.96 14.61 39.45
N VAL A 55 -9.37 14.04 38.32
CA VAL A 55 -8.54 13.94 37.12
C VAL A 55 -9.35 14.37 35.91
N TYR A 56 -8.82 15.34 35.17
CA TYR A 56 -9.33 15.71 33.84
C TYR A 56 -8.26 15.50 32.77
N TRP A 57 -8.66 14.94 31.67
CA TRP A 57 -7.92 14.96 30.42
C TRP A 57 -8.74 15.63 29.34
N GLU A 58 -8.16 16.65 28.72
CA GLU A 58 -8.83 17.44 27.69
C GLU A 58 -7.85 17.69 26.52
N MET A 59 -8.37 17.84 25.32
CA MET A 59 -7.63 18.26 24.14
C MET A 59 -8.46 19.30 23.41
N GLU A 60 -7.96 20.55 23.33
CA GLU A 60 -8.75 21.69 22.88
C GLU A 60 -10.07 21.80 23.67
N ASP A 61 -11.22 21.83 22.99
CA ASP A 61 -12.56 21.89 23.60
C ASP A 61 -13.16 20.49 23.90
N LYS A 62 -12.40 19.41 23.66
CA LYS A 62 -12.88 18.02 23.80
C LYS A 62 -12.53 17.49 25.19
N LYS A 63 -13.55 17.15 25.97
CA LYS A 63 -13.36 16.41 27.22
C LYS A 63 -13.13 14.94 26.89
N ILE A 64 -12.04 14.37 27.42
CA ILE A 64 -11.64 12.99 27.13
C ILE A 64 -11.90 12.12 28.36
N ILE A 65 -11.41 12.57 29.53
CA ILE A 65 -11.63 11.92 30.84
C ILE A 65 -12.11 12.96 31.84
N GLN A 66 -13.15 12.60 32.58
CA GLN A 66 -13.58 13.26 33.78
C GLN A 66 -13.72 12.22 34.91
N PHE A 67 -12.77 12.21 35.84
CA PHE A 67 -12.78 11.32 37.00
C PHE A 67 -12.96 12.16 38.25
N VAL A 68 -14.09 11.99 38.94
CA VAL A 68 -14.47 12.77 40.16
C VAL A 68 -15.24 11.84 41.09
N ASN A 69 -15.06 12.02 42.42
CA ASN A 69 -15.74 11.21 43.43
C ASN A 69 -15.55 9.69 43.25
N GLY A 70 -14.35 9.28 42.84
CA GLY A 70 -14.01 7.87 42.63
C GLY A 70 -14.62 7.23 41.37
N LYS A 71 -15.26 7.99 40.49
CA LYS A 71 -15.93 7.51 39.31
C LYS A 71 -15.54 8.30 38.07
N GLU A 72 -15.49 7.60 36.94
CA GLU A 72 -15.33 8.20 35.63
C GLU A 72 -16.71 8.52 35.06
N ASP A 73 -16.90 9.76 34.59
CA ASP A 73 -18.13 10.20 33.94
C ASP A 73 -17.97 10.06 32.42
N LEU A 74 -18.51 8.98 31.87
CA LEU A 74 -18.46 8.69 30.44
C LEU A 74 -19.47 9.51 29.62
N GLN A 75 -20.47 10.15 30.27
CA GLN A 75 -21.48 10.93 29.55
C GLN A 75 -20.91 12.24 28.99
N VAL A 76 -19.86 12.75 29.62
CA VAL A 76 -19.18 13.98 29.17
C VAL A 76 -18.06 13.70 28.17
N GLN A 77 -17.68 12.42 27.97
CA GLN A 77 -16.65 12.06 27.03
C GLN A 77 -17.05 12.43 25.60
N HIS A 78 -16.17 13.17 24.91
CA HIS A 78 -16.41 13.54 23.52
C HIS A 78 -16.53 12.29 22.63
N SER A 79 -17.49 12.29 21.69
CA SER A 79 -17.84 11.13 20.86
C SER A 79 -16.65 10.54 20.08
N SER A 80 -15.70 11.36 19.62
CA SER A 80 -14.51 10.89 18.92
C SER A 80 -13.58 10.02 19.77
N TYR A 81 -13.70 10.06 21.09
CA TYR A 81 -12.89 9.27 22.05
C TYR A 81 -13.66 8.11 22.67
N SER A 82 -14.98 8.05 22.43
CA SER A 82 -15.83 6.98 22.96
C SER A 82 -15.30 5.61 22.57
N GLN A 83 -15.20 4.69 23.55
CA GLN A 83 -14.69 3.32 23.41
C GLN A 83 -13.19 3.22 23.03
N ARG A 84 -12.52 4.33 22.76
CA ARG A 84 -11.08 4.36 22.40
C ARG A 84 -10.20 4.94 23.52
N ALA A 85 -10.72 5.83 24.34
CA ALA A 85 -9.98 6.47 25.41
C ALA A 85 -10.48 6.03 26.79
N GLN A 86 -9.56 5.71 27.70
CA GLN A 86 -9.84 5.30 29.06
C GLN A 86 -8.75 5.76 30.04
N LEU A 87 -9.15 5.97 31.31
CA LEU A 87 -8.22 6.17 32.41
C LEU A 87 -7.82 4.81 32.98
N LEU A 88 -6.51 4.55 33.07
CA LEU A 88 -6.01 3.31 33.68
C LEU A 88 -6.07 3.45 35.22
N LYS A 89 -7.15 2.95 35.84
CA LYS A 89 -7.47 3.16 37.25
C LYS A 89 -6.46 2.54 38.22
N ASP A 90 -5.88 1.41 37.87
CA ASP A 90 -4.80 0.75 38.65
C ASP A 90 -3.54 1.62 38.70
N GLN A 91 -3.24 2.42 37.70
CA GLN A 91 -2.12 3.33 37.71
C GLN A 91 -2.29 4.51 38.69
N LEU A 92 -3.53 4.86 39.03
CA LEU A 92 -3.81 5.92 40.01
C LEU A 92 -3.17 5.61 41.38
N PHE A 93 -3.20 4.33 41.81
CA PHE A 93 -2.58 3.92 43.10
C PHE A 93 -1.06 4.02 43.10
N LEU A 94 -0.46 4.18 41.89
CA LEU A 94 0.98 4.46 41.72
C LEU A 94 1.28 5.97 41.54
N GLY A 95 0.28 6.84 41.76
CA GLY A 95 0.42 8.28 41.55
C GLY A 95 0.49 8.67 40.07
N LYS A 96 -0.13 7.88 39.19
CA LYS A 96 -0.14 8.12 37.74
C LYS A 96 -1.57 8.23 37.23
N ALA A 97 -1.94 9.40 36.73
CA ALA A 97 -3.14 9.55 35.91
C ALA A 97 -2.75 9.23 34.46
N ALA A 98 -2.96 7.97 34.04
CA ALA A 98 -2.57 7.48 32.77
C ALA A 98 -3.78 7.42 31.81
N LEU A 99 -3.76 8.24 30.74
CA LEU A 99 -4.72 8.20 29.63
C LEU A 99 -4.23 7.24 28.56
N GLN A 100 -4.99 6.19 28.29
CA GLN A 100 -4.76 5.30 27.15
C GLN A 100 -5.73 5.63 26.02
N ILE A 101 -5.21 5.79 24.81
CA ILE A 101 -6.00 5.94 23.58
C ILE A 101 -5.60 4.79 22.66
N THR A 102 -6.61 4.03 22.21
CA THR A 102 -6.45 2.94 21.22
C THR A 102 -6.95 3.38 19.85
N ASP A 103 -6.46 2.73 18.79
CA ASP A 103 -6.82 3.03 17.40
C ASP A 103 -6.70 4.53 17.10
N VAL A 104 -5.50 5.07 17.37
CA VAL A 104 -5.20 6.51 17.25
C VAL A 104 -5.44 7.02 15.84
N LYS A 105 -6.18 8.13 15.73
CA LYS A 105 -6.54 8.79 14.48
C LYS A 105 -5.67 10.02 14.23
N LEU A 106 -5.60 10.52 12.98
CA LEU A 106 -4.86 11.75 12.68
C LEU A 106 -5.40 12.95 13.45
N GLN A 107 -6.72 13.00 13.66
CA GLN A 107 -7.39 14.04 14.43
C GLN A 107 -7.11 14.01 15.93
N ASP A 108 -6.46 12.95 16.45
CA ASP A 108 -6.02 12.88 17.85
C ASP A 108 -4.69 13.63 18.07
N ALA A 109 -3.99 14.02 16.99
CA ALA A 109 -2.80 14.86 17.09
C ALA A 109 -3.16 16.23 17.68
N GLY A 110 -2.42 16.67 18.70
CA GLY A 110 -2.69 17.94 19.36
C GLY A 110 -2.04 18.06 20.73
N VAL A 111 -2.44 19.07 21.48
CA VAL A 111 -1.95 19.35 22.83
C VAL A 111 -3.00 18.91 23.84
N TYR A 112 -2.64 17.89 24.62
CA TYR A 112 -3.46 17.37 25.72
C TYR A 112 -3.14 18.10 27.02
N CYS A 113 -4.17 18.46 27.74
CA CYS A 113 -4.06 19.02 29.10
C CYS A 113 -4.49 17.95 30.11
N CYS A 114 -3.59 17.63 31.03
CA CYS A 114 -3.87 16.81 32.19
C CYS A 114 -3.98 17.70 33.41
N LEU A 115 -5.13 17.75 34.08
CA LEU A 115 -5.34 18.46 35.35
C LEU A 115 -5.60 17.44 36.44
N ILE A 116 -4.90 17.62 37.59
CA ILE A 116 -5.07 16.76 38.77
C ILE A 116 -5.32 17.65 40.00
N GLY A 117 -6.38 17.31 40.73
CA GLY A 117 -6.70 17.88 42.04
C GLY A 117 -6.61 16.79 43.10
N TYR A 118 -5.67 16.98 44.09
CA TYR A 118 -5.52 16.11 45.26
C TYR A 118 -4.80 16.85 46.39
N GLY A 119 -5.54 17.45 47.33
CA GLY A 119 -4.96 18.34 48.35
C GLY A 119 -4.41 19.66 47.82
N GLY A 120 -4.39 19.86 46.57
CA GLY A 120 -4.01 21.02 45.75
C GLY A 120 -4.38 20.73 44.29
N ALA A 121 -4.09 21.63 43.36
CA ALA A 121 -4.35 21.42 41.96
C ALA A 121 -3.19 21.92 41.08
N ASP A 122 -2.86 21.17 40.05
CA ASP A 122 -1.88 21.58 39.03
C ASP A 122 -2.26 20.95 37.69
N TYR A 123 -1.74 21.47 36.56
CA TYR A 123 -1.94 20.92 35.25
C TYR A 123 -0.63 20.88 34.47
N LYS A 124 -0.56 19.95 33.51
CA LYS A 124 0.53 19.86 32.53
C LYS A 124 -0.01 19.66 31.14
N ARG A 125 0.79 20.03 30.17
CA ARG A 125 0.49 19.83 28.74
C ARG A 125 1.41 18.79 28.15
N ILE A 126 0.86 17.96 27.29
CA ILE A 126 1.53 16.88 26.56
C ILE A 126 1.17 16.99 25.10
N THR A 127 2.14 16.95 24.21
CA THR A 127 1.91 16.97 22.77
C THR A 127 1.88 15.55 22.23
N LEU A 128 0.82 15.22 21.49
CA LEU A 128 0.72 13.99 20.70
C LEU A 128 0.88 14.30 19.22
N LYS A 129 1.85 13.65 18.57
CA LYS A 129 2.03 13.66 17.12
C LYS A 129 1.63 12.30 16.57
N VAL A 130 0.89 12.33 15.47
CA VAL A 130 0.45 11.12 14.78
C VAL A 130 1.06 11.09 13.38
N HIS A 131 1.53 9.93 12.94
CA HIS A 131 2.02 9.73 11.59
C HIS A 131 1.45 8.45 11.00
N ALA A 132 1.31 8.40 9.68
CA ALA A 132 0.96 7.21 8.91
C ALA A 132 2.08 6.94 7.89
N PRO A 133 2.84 5.84 8.03
CA PRO A 133 3.95 5.57 7.12
C PRO A 133 3.45 5.06 5.76
N TYR A 134 4.15 5.43 4.69
CA TYR A 134 3.89 5.01 3.30
C TYR A 134 4.33 3.56 3.06
N ARG A 135 3.68 2.57 3.68
CA ARG A 135 4.14 1.17 3.68
C ARG A 135 3.71 0.36 2.46
N ARG A 136 2.53 0.65 1.91
CA ARG A 136 1.97 -0.07 0.77
C ARG A 136 2.24 0.74 -0.49
N ILE A 137 3.39 0.50 -1.11
CA ILE A 137 3.77 1.19 -2.34
C ILE A 137 3.28 0.36 -3.53
N ASN A 138 2.27 0.88 -4.23
CA ASN A 138 1.81 0.34 -5.51
C ASN A 138 2.81 0.75 -6.59
N GLN A 139 3.21 -0.20 -7.44
CA GLN A 139 4.19 0.00 -8.49
C GLN A 139 3.58 -0.37 -9.84
N ARG A 140 3.93 0.38 -10.88
CA ARG A 140 3.59 0.06 -12.25
C ARG A 140 4.72 0.45 -13.18
N ILE A 141 4.98 -0.40 -14.17
CA ILE A 141 5.89 -0.13 -15.27
C ILE A 141 5.08 -0.24 -16.56
N SER A 142 5.16 0.76 -17.41
CA SER A 142 4.55 0.79 -18.74
C SER A 142 5.56 1.35 -19.75
N VAL A 143 5.37 1.01 -21.03
CA VAL A 143 6.17 1.52 -22.13
C VAL A 143 5.29 2.40 -22.99
N ASP A 144 5.71 3.61 -23.29
CA ASP A 144 5.04 4.48 -24.24
C ASP A 144 5.21 3.91 -25.66
N PRO A 145 4.13 3.57 -26.37
CA PRO A 145 4.22 2.93 -27.68
C PRO A 145 4.79 3.85 -28.78
N VAL A 146 4.81 5.16 -28.56
CA VAL A 146 5.28 6.16 -29.53
C VAL A 146 6.75 6.48 -29.32
N THR A 147 7.14 6.75 -28.06
CA THR A 147 8.50 7.16 -27.72
C THR A 147 9.40 6.00 -27.34
N SER A 148 8.82 4.84 -27.04
CA SER A 148 9.52 3.66 -26.47
C SER A 148 10.16 3.93 -25.10
N GLU A 149 9.82 5.04 -24.45
CA GLU A 149 10.26 5.32 -23.10
C GLU A 149 9.50 4.49 -22.07
N HIS A 150 10.19 4.09 -21.03
CA HIS A 150 9.56 3.45 -19.87
C HIS A 150 8.99 4.51 -18.94
N GLU A 151 7.74 4.34 -18.53
CA GLU A 151 7.10 5.10 -17.47
C GLU A 151 6.99 4.22 -16.22
N LEU A 152 7.74 4.58 -15.18
CA LEU A 152 7.73 3.94 -13.89
C LEU A 152 6.87 4.76 -12.94
N MET A 153 5.95 4.13 -12.23
CA MET A 153 5.05 4.79 -11.28
C MET A 153 5.15 4.13 -9.90
N CYS A 154 5.24 4.98 -8.88
CA CYS A 154 5.07 4.60 -7.48
C CYS A 154 3.95 5.43 -6.86
N GLN A 155 3.06 4.78 -6.11
CA GLN A 155 1.94 5.42 -5.42
C GLN A 155 1.78 4.81 -4.03
N ALA A 156 1.60 5.67 -3.02
CA ALA A 156 1.30 5.23 -1.65
C ALA A 156 0.49 6.28 -0.89
N GLU A 157 -0.22 5.81 0.15
CA GLU A 157 -0.94 6.68 1.09
C GLU A 157 -0.18 6.77 2.41
N GLY A 158 -0.19 7.97 3.01
CA GLY A 158 0.48 8.21 4.29
C GLY A 158 0.27 9.62 4.83
N TYR A 159 0.91 9.94 5.97
CA TYR A 159 0.87 11.25 6.62
C TYR A 159 2.14 11.45 7.49
N PRO A 160 2.71 12.66 7.56
CA PRO A 160 2.47 13.84 6.72
C PRO A 160 2.89 13.62 5.26
N GLU A 161 2.79 14.66 4.44
CA GLU A 161 3.26 14.65 3.05
C GLU A 161 4.69 14.09 2.94
N ALA A 162 4.95 13.33 1.88
CA ALA A 162 6.27 12.80 1.58
C ALA A 162 6.78 13.30 0.23
N GLU A 163 8.08 13.51 0.16
CA GLU A 163 8.83 13.64 -1.08
C GLU A 163 9.16 12.25 -1.63
N VAL A 164 9.06 12.07 -2.94
CA VAL A 164 9.48 10.82 -3.59
C VAL A 164 10.81 11.05 -4.31
N ILE A 165 11.81 10.30 -3.91
CA ILE A 165 13.15 10.32 -4.50
C ILE A 165 13.32 9.08 -5.35
N TRP A 166 13.66 9.27 -6.63
CA TRP A 166 14.02 8.21 -7.54
C TRP A 166 15.54 8.04 -7.59
N THR A 167 15.99 6.79 -7.52
CA THR A 167 17.42 6.45 -7.68
C THR A 167 17.58 5.24 -8.57
N SER A 168 18.64 5.23 -9.38
CA SER A 168 19.10 4.08 -10.14
C SER A 168 19.93 3.11 -9.27
N SER A 169 20.29 1.96 -9.81
CA SER A 169 21.13 0.95 -9.14
C SER A 169 22.52 1.47 -8.74
N ASP A 170 23.04 2.45 -9.45
CA ASP A 170 24.32 3.14 -9.19
C ASP A 170 24.16 4.37 -8.28
N HIS A 171 23.02 4.48 -7.60
CA HIS A 171 22.69 5.56 -6.65
C HIS A 171 22.58 6.98 -7.27
N GLN A 172 22.44 7.10 -8.58
CA GLN A 172 22.14 8.40 -9.19
C GLN A 172 20.72 8.82 -8.87
N VAL A 173 20.54 10.08 -8.46
CA VAL A 173 19.22 10.67 -8.21
C VAL A 173 18.62 11.11 -9.54
N LEU A 174 17.39 10.68 -9.79
CA LEU A 174 16.64 10.95 -11.01
C LEU A 174 15.46 11.86 -10.72
N SER A 175 15.09 12.71 -11.67
CA SER A 175 13.99 13.65 -11.53
C SER A 175 12.67 13.01 -11.99
N GLY A 176 11.79 12.71 -11.02
CA GLY A 176 10.41 12.26 -11.29
C GLY A 176 9.40 13.39 -11.08
N LYS A 177 8.22 13.22 -11.65
CA LYS A 177 7.07 14.12 -11.45
C LYS A 177 6.19 13.55 -10.32
N THR A 178 6.06 14.31 -9.23
CA THR A 178 5.23 13.93 -8.07
C THR A 178 3.97 14.76 -8.00
N THR A 179 2.83 14.12 -7.73
CA THR A 179 1.53 14.74 -7.44
C THR A 179 1.04 14.24 -6.08
N ILE A 180 0.51 15.16 -5.29
CA ILE A 180 -0.05 14.88 -3.97
C ILE A 180 -1.53 15.27 -4.00
N THR A 181 -2.38 14.35 -3.58
CA THR A 181 -3.83 14.56 -3.46
C THR A 181 -4.29 14.06 -2.10
N ASN A 182 -5.43 14.54 -1.61
CA ASN A 182 -6.05 13.95 -0.43
C ASN A 182 -6.63 12.58 -0.78
N SER A 183 -6.50 11.62 0.12
CA SER A 183 -7.19 10.33 0.02
C SER A 183 -8.71 10.53 0.08
N ASN A 184 -9.46 9.70 -0.61
CA ASN A 184 -10.92 9.75 -0.64
C ASN A 184 -11.59 9.18 0.64
N GLY A 185 -10.80 8.79 1.65
CA GLY A 185 -11.29 8.27 2.94
C GLY A 185 -11.73 9.37 3.91
N GLU A 186 -12.37 8.97 5.01
CA GLU A 186 -12.71 9.87 6.13
C GLU A 186 -11.47 10.48 6.80
N GLU A 187 -10.36 9.79 6.72
CA GLU A 187 -9.06 10.21 7.23
C GLU A 187 -8.33 11.05 6.17
N LYS A 188 -7.77 12.18 6.58
CA LYS A 188 -7.03 13.10 5.70
C LYS A 188 -5.60 12.59 5.43
N LEU A 189 -5.48 11.38 4.90
CA LEU A 189 -4.22 10.87 4.39
C LEU A 189 -3.88 11.53 3.06
N PHE A 190 -2.58 11.64 2.78
CA PHE A 190 -2.10 12.05 1.48
C PHE A 190 -1.90 10.83 0.58
N ASN A 191 -2.43 10.91 -0.64
CA ASN A 191 -2.13 9.98 -1.71
C ASN A 191 -1.04 10.60 -2.58
N VAL A 192 0.16 10.06 -2.47
CA VAL A 192 1.35 10.55 -3.18
C VAL A 192 1.64 9.63 -4.34
N THR A 193 1.61 10.17 -5.56
CA THR A 193 1.92 9.45 -6.80
C THR A 193 3.12 10.13 -7.46
N SER A 194 4.14 9.33 -7.79
CA SER A 194 5.31 9.82 -8.51
C SER A 194 5.58 8.97 -9.75
N THR A 195 5.90 9.63 -10.86
CA THR A 195 6.21 9.00 -12.15
C THR A 195 7.60 9.44 -12.61
N LEU A 196 8.38 8.46 -13.07
CA LEU A 196 9.67 8.66 -13.72
C LEU A 196 9.55 8.17 -15.17
N ARG A 197 9.86 9.04 -16.16
CA ARG A 197 10.01 8.66 -17.56
C ARG A 197 11.47 8.58 -17.90
N ILE A 198 11.88 7.44 -18.46
CA ILE A 198 13.29 7.17 -18.74
C ILE A 198 13.44 6.21 -19.92
N ASN A 199 14.46 6.47 -20.73
CA ASN A 199 14.91 5.52 -21.73
C ASN A 199 15.93 4.58 -21.06
N THR A 200 15.59 3.30 -20.99
CA THR A 200 16.31 2.30 -20.22
C THR A 200 16.22 0.94 -20.86
N THR A 201 17.09 0.01 -20.46
CA THR A 201 17.15 -1.35 -20.98
C THR A 201 16.55 -2.37 -20.01
N ALA A 202 16.30 -3.59 -20.49
CA ALA A 202 15.82 -4.68 -19.66
C ALA A 202 16.80 -4.97 -18.50
N ASN A 203 16.23 -5.45 -17.38
CA ASN A 203 16.95 -5.81 -16.15
C ASN A 203 17.58 -4.62 -15.37
N GLU A 204 17.43 -3.38 -15.84
CA GLU A 204 17.81 -2.23 -15.01
C GLU A 204 16.90 -2.07 -13.81
N ILE A 205 17.49 -1.57 -12.70
CA ILE A 205 16.81 -1.49 -11.40
C ILE A 205 16.71 -0.03 -10.98
N PHE A 206 15.49 0.36 -10.60
CA PHE A 206 15.17 1.67 -10.06
C PHE A 206 14.53 1.55 -8.69
N TYR A 207 14.74 2.55 -7.86
CA TYR A 207 14.15 2.64 -6.54
C TYR A 207 13.36 3.94 -6.42
N CYS A 208 12.14 3.86 -5.88
CA CYS A 208 11.38 5.02 -5.43
C CYS A 208 11.31 5.00 -3.89
N THR A 209 11.75 6.08 -3.27
CA THR A 209 11.82 6.21 -1.81
C THR A 209 10.91 7.34 -1.36
N PHE A 210 9.94 7.03 -0.51
CA PHE A 210 9.06 8.00 0.13
C PHE A 210 9.77 8.52 1.38
N ARG A 211 10.20 9.77 1.33
CA ARG A 211 10.88 10.49 2.42
C ARG A 211 9.94 11.50 3.04
N ARG A 212 9.69 11.38 4.35
CA ARG A 212 8.89 12.33 5.12
C ARG A 212 9.79 13.43 5.69
N SER A 213 9.26 14.66 5.78
CA SER A 213 9.93 15.75 6.48
C SER A 213 9.71 15.57 8.00
N GLY A 214 10.78 15.54 8.78
CA GLY A 214 10.71 15.50 10.25
C GLY A 214 11.94 14.89 10.91
N PRO A 215 12.08 15.02 12.25
CA PRO A 215 13.25 14.56 13.00
C PRO A 215 13.41 13.03 13.10
N GLU A 216 12.40 12.25 12.74
CA GLU A 216 12.48 10.79 12.62
C GLU A 216 12.79 10.39 11.16
N GLU A 217 13.96 10.78 10.70
CA GLU A 217 14.44 10.60 9.33
C GLU A 217 14.65 9.12 8.92
N ASP A 218 14.65 8.18 9.88
CA ASP A 218 15.09 6.80 9.68
C ASP A 218 14.02 5.83 9.12
N ARG A 219 12.82 6.28 8.79
CA ARG A 219 11.75 5.40 8.28
C ARG A 219 11.32 5.74 6.86
N ASN A 220 12.29 5.77 5.96
CA ASN A 220 12.02 5.84 4.53
C ASN A 220 11.47 4.49 4.04
N ASN A 221 10.39 4.52 3.29
CA ASN A 221 9.88 3.34 2.62
C ASN A 221 10.29 3.38 1.15
N THR A 222 10.97 2.31 0.72
CA THR A 222 11.53 2.21 -0.63
C THR A 222 10.90 1.02 -1.34
N ALA A 223 10.51 1.23 -2.60
CA ALA A 223 10.11 0.17 -3.50
C ALA A 223 11.15 0.00 -4.61
N LYS A 224 11.39 -1.26 -4.98
CA LYS A 224 12.33 -1.65 -6.05
C LYS A 224 11.54 -2.01 -7.30
N LEU A 225 11.85 -1.37 -8.42
CA LEU A 225 11.31 -1.67 -9.73
C LEU A 225 12.40 -2.28 -10.61
N VAL A 226 12.09 -3.38 -11.27
CA VAL A 226 13.00 -4.05 -12.22
C VAL A 226 12.34 -4.01 -13.59
N ILE A 227 13.04 -3.47 -14.58
CA ILE A 227 12.54 -3.41 -15.96
C ILE A 227 12.42 -4.84 -16.50
N PRO A 228 11.23 -5.29 -16.93
CA PRO A 228 11.03 -6.63 -17.41
C PRO A 228 11.78 -6.86 -18.73
N GLU A 229 12.26 -8.08 -18.95
CA GLU A 229 12.70 -8.49 -20.28
C GLU A 229 11.51 -8.49 -21.26
N PRO A 230 11.73 -8.04 -22.51
CA PRO A 230 10.73 -8.21 -23.54
C PRO A 230 10.37 -9.69 -23.64
N LEU A 231 9.07 -9.99 -23.61
CA LEU A 231 8.64 -11.37 -23.86
C LEU A 231 9.26 -11.85 -25.18
N PRO A 232 9.85 -13.05 -25.24
CA PRO A 232 10.37 -13.57 -26.49
C PRO A 232 9.24 -13.55 -27.49
N VAL A 233 9.42 -12.78 -28.57
CA VAL A 233 8.50 -12.79 -29.70
C VAL A 233 8.41 -14.25 -30.14
N PRO A 234 7.20 -14.87 -30.16
CA PRO A 234 7.09 -16.24 -30.61
C PRO A 234 7.74 -16.34 -31.97
N SER A 235 8.88 -17.02 -32.04
CA SER A 235 9.60 -17.20 -33.31
C SER A 235 8.63 -17.84 -34.31
N ASN A 236 8.52 -17.25 -35.48
CA ASN A 236 7.59 -17.64 -36.56
C ASN A 236 7.94 -19.04 -37.15
N GLU A 237 8.76 -19.82 -36.44
CA GLU A 237 9.15 -21.19 -36.81
C GLU A 237 7.95 -22.14 -36.93
N ARG A 238 6.95 -22.01 -36.04
CA ARG A 238 5.73 -22.84 -36.14
C ARG A 238 4.91 -22.55 -37.40
N THR A 239 4.87 -21.30 -37.85
CA THR A 239 4.17 -20.94 -39.09
C THR A 239 4.90 -21.49 -40.33
N HIS A 240 6.23 -21.46 -40.35
CA HIS A 240 7.00 -22.05 -41.44
C HIS A 240 6.85 -23.56 -41.51
N VAL A 241 6.86 -24.26 -40.38
CA VAL A 241 6.63 -25.72 -40.33
C VAL A 241 5.20 -26.09 -40.77
N MET A 242 4.19 -25.32 -40.36
CA MET A 242 2.80 -25.52 -40.77
C MET A 242 2.61 -25.28 -42.27
N VAL A 243 3.21 -24.22 -42.81
CA VAL A 243 3.15 -23.91 -44.26
C VAL A 243 3.89 -24.96 -45.07
N LEU A 244 5.08 -25.39 -44.70
CA LEU A 244 5.83 -26.50 -45.35
C LEU A 244 5.04 -27.81 -45.30
N GLY A 245 4.45 -28.15 -44.15
CA GLY A 245 3.60 -29.33 -44.02
C GLY A 245 2.39 -29.31 -44.95
N ALA A 246 1.69 -28.17 -45.04
CA ALA A 246 0.56 -28.00 -45.98
C ALA A 246 0.97 -28.13 -47.45
N VAL A 247 2.12 -27.54 -47.84
CA VAL A 247 2.65 -27.64 -49.21
C VAL A 247 3.00 -29.07 -49.55
N LEU A 248 3.63 -29.83 -48.64
CA LEU A 248 3.97 -31.24 -48.88
C LEU A 248 2.73 -32.13 -49.02
N VAL A 249 1.69 -31.89 -48.21
CA VAL A 249 0.40 -32.59 -48.34
C VAL A 249 -0.26 -32.27 -49.67
N PHE A 250 -0.29 -31.01 -50.13
CA PHE A 250 -0.83 -30.60 -51.41
C PHE A 250 -0.09 -31.25 -52.57
N LEU A 251 1.25 -31.29 -52.54
CA LEU A 251 2.06 -31.95 -53.55
C LEU A 251 1.80 -33.48 -53.58
N GLY A 252 1.65 -34.09 -52.40
CA GLY A 252 1.30 -35.51 -52.30
C GLY A 252 -0.07 -35.85 -52.92
N VAL A 253 -1.07 -35.00 -52.69
CA VAL A 253 -2.41 -35.16 -53.29
C VAL A 253 -2.35 -35.01 -54.84
N ILE A 254 -1.62 -34.00 -55.33
CA ILE A 254 -1.46 -33.82 -56.79
C ILE A 254 -0.79 -35.00 -57.40
N LEU A 255 0.28 -35.54 -56.81
CA LEU A 255 0.97 -36.75 -57.34
C LEU A 255 0.05 -37.97 -57.29
N ALA A 256 -0.76 -38.16 -56.27
CA ALA A 256 -1.73 -39.22 -56.14
C ALA A 256 -2.81 -39.15 -57.28
N VAL A 257 -3.32 -37.92 -57.53
CA VAL A 257 -4.30 -37.67 -58.61
C VAL A 257 -3.69 -37.95 -59.96
N ILE A 258 -2.45 -37.49 -60.24
CA ILE A 258 -1.75 -37.77 -61.46
C ILE A 258 -1.53 -39.30 -61.68
N PHE A 259 -1.16 -40.01 -60.63
CA PHE A 259 -0.99 -41.45 -60.61
C PHE A 259 -2.30 -42.18 -60.89
N CYS A 260 -3.40 -41.76 -60.26
CA CYS A 260 -4.74 -42.32 -60.54
C CYS A 260 -5.20 -42.07 -62.00
N LEU A 261 -4.98 -40.83 -62.50
CA LEU A 261 -5.33 -40.51 -63.86
C LEU A 261 -4.50 -41.32 -64.91
N LYS A 262 -3.19 -41.53 -64.70
CA LYS A 262 -2.34 -42.40 -65.52
C LYS A 262 -2.79 -43.86 -65.46
N ARG A 263 -3.21 -44.36 -64.31
CA ARG A 263 -3.70 -45.71 -64.09
C ARG A 263 -5.04 -45.93 -64.81
N ASN A 264 -5.96 -44.95 -64.71
CA ASN A 264 -7.25 -44.99 -65.44
C ASN A 264 -7.09 -44.80 -66.97
N GLY A 265 -6.13 -43.97 -67.40
CA GLY A 265 -5.77 -43.83 -68.79
C GLY A 265 -5.26 -45.14 -69.40
N LYS A 266 -4.44 -45.91 -68.69
CA LYS A 266 -4.04 -47.27 -69.14
C LYS A 266 -5.19 -48.27 -69.18
N MET A 267 -6.19 -48.18 -68.32
CA MET A 267 -7.41 -49.03 -68.42
C MET A 267 -8.31 -48.66 -69.62
N MET A 268 -8.39 -47.36 -69.94
CA MET A 268 -9.16 -46.92 -71.11
C MET A 268 -8.51 -47.39 -72.45
N ASP A 269 -7.18 -47.45 -72.57
CA ASP A 269 -6.49 -47.97 -73.75
C ASP A 269 -6.63 -49.49 -73.89
N VAL A 270 -6.74 -50.25 -72.78
CA VAL A 270 -7.01 -51.69 -72.81
C VAL A 270 -8.47 -51.99 -73.27
N GLU A 271 -9.44 -51.20 -72.89
CA GLU A 271 -10.84 -51.33 -73.22
C GLU A 271 -11.10 -50.99 -74.74
N LYS A 272 -10.39 -50.00 -75.29
CA LYS A 272 -10.42 -49.70 -76.71
C LYS A 272 -9.80 -50.84 -77.62
N CYS A 273 -8.81 -51.52 -77.09
CA CYS A 273 -8.22 -52.65 -77.80
C CYS A 273 -9.16 -53.88 -77.87
N VAL A 274 -9.97 -54.13 -76.82
CA VAL A 274 -10.94 -55.24 -76.75
C VAL A 274 -12.21 -54.96 -77.55
N THR A 275 -12.66 -53.72 -77.67
CA THR A 275 -13.86 -53.35 -78.45
C THR A 275 -13.57 -53.14 -79.92
N GLY A 276 -12.32 -52.84 -80.34
CA GLY A 276 -11.90 -52.75 -81.78
C GLY A 276 -11.95 -54.08 -82.55
N ASP A 277 -11.73 -55.21 -81.85
CA ASP A 277 -11.68 -56.56 -82.49
C ASP A 277 -13.08 -57.20 -82.74
N ARG A 278 -14.13 -56.70 -82.07
CA ARG A 278 -15.52 -57.18 -82.26
C ARG A 278 -16.26 -56.55 -83.46
N ASN A 279 -15.87 -55.38 -83.93
CA ASN A 279 -16.52 -54.69 -85.02
C ASN A 279 -15.94 -55.13 -86.44
N SER A 280 -14.74 -55.74 -86.52
CA SER A 280 -14.12 -56.20 -87.72
C SER A 280 -14.74 -57.53 -88.25
N LYS A 281 -15.41 -58.35 -87.44
CA LYS A 281 -16.06 -59.60 -87.79
C LYS A 281 -17.53 -59.49 -88.24
N LYS A 282 -18.13 -58.34 -88.23
CA LYS A 282 -19.56 -58.14 -88.59
C LYS A 282 -19.79 -57.48 -89.97
N GLN A 283 -18.73 -57.10 -90.67
CA GLN A 283 -18.84 -56.45 -91.99
C GLN A 283 -18.49 -57.35 -93.19
N ASN A 284 -18.07 -58.62 -92.98
CA ASN A 284 -17.73 -59.56 -94.10
C ASN A 284 -18.80 -60.61 -94.37
N GLY A 285 -20.06 -60.37 -94.00
CA GLY A 285 -21.14 -61.38 -94.18
C GLY A 285 -22.39 -60.91 -94.93
N LYS A 286 -22.29 -59.87 -95.74
CA LYS A 286 -23.42 -59.46 -96.61
C LYS A 286 -22.91 -58.86 -97.94
N ASN A 287 -22.50 -59.66 -98.84
CA ASN A 287 -22.51 -59.35 -100.28
C ASN A 287 -22.23 -60.65 -101.08
N ILE A 288 -23.16 -61.55 -101.11
CA ILE A 288 -23.33 -62.54 -102.16
C ILE A 288 -24.81 -62.85 -102.21
N SER A 289 -25.57 -62.21 -103.06
CA SER A 289 -26.58 -62.72 -104.02
C SER A 289 -27.41 -61.54 -104.50
N ARG A 290 -27.24 -61.18 -105.69
CA ARG A 290 -28.15 -61.13 -106.83
C ARG A 290 -27.64 -60.22 -107.95
N GLY A 291 -27.59 -60.83 -109.04
CA GLY A 291 -27.77 -60.32 -110.36
C GLY A 291 -26.69 -60.67 -111.30
#